data_300d62c4706290e82f525c6bcf5117f7
#
_entry.id   300d62c4706290e82f525c6bcf5117f7
#
_cell.length_a   1.000
_cell.length_b   1.000
_cell.length_c   1.000
_cell.angle_alpha   90.00
_cell.angle_beta   90.00
_cell.angle_gamma   90.00
#
_symmetry.space_group_name_H-M   'P 1'
#
loop_
_entity.id
_entity.type
_entity.pdbx_description
1 polymer ?
#
loop_
_entity_poly.entity_id
_entity_poly.type
_entity_poly.pdbx_seq_one_letter_code
_entity_poly.pdbx_strand_id
1 'polypeptide(L)'
;ISATNCVVKALVEATPISGPALVSKRRYSSQQPEMPGTGGELAKHLIERFSLKDVKVEVTELGDHYDPIEKKVRLLREHYDSKSLTAIAIAAHEVGHAIQDQQGDKRLATRTKMVPIVDKVARWSVAIISLSPVIGIITRHPMPFSILLLLGLSGFIARMMIHAVTLPIEFDASFSKALPILREGNYVSQSNEKAVSQILRAAALTYVSAALADILNLSRWIVILLRR
;
A
#
# COMPACT_ATOMS: atom_id res chain seq x y z
N ILE A 1 -8.47 -14.88 12.60
CA ILE A 1 -7.65 -14.17 11.60
C ILE A 1 -8.55 -13.08 11.07
N SER A 2 -8.29 -11.82 11.46
CA SER A 2 -9.14 -10.67 11.10
C SER A 2 -9.18 -10.50 9.56
N ALA A 3 -10.35 -10.15 9.02
CA ALA A 3 -10.55 -9.88 7.59
C ALA A 3 -9.56 -8.82 7.07
N THR A 4 -9.11 -7.90 7.93
CA THR A 4 -8.11 -6.87 7.64
C THR A 4 -6.73 -7.46 7.31
N ASN A 5 -6.31 -8.53 7.99
CA ASN A 5 -5.04 -9.22 7.71
C ASN A 5 -5.05 -9.91 6.34
N CYS A 6 -6.21 -10.43 5.91
CA CYS A 6 -6.37 -11.03 4.59
C CYS A 6 -6.32 -9.97 3.48
N VAL A 7 -6.83 -8.77 3.74
CA VAL A 7 -6.87 -7.65 2.78
C VAL A 7 -5.49 -7.03 2.60
N VAL A 8 -4.75 -6.81 3.69
CA VAL A 8 -3.36 -6.30 3.62
C VAL A 8 -2.48 -7.31 2.89
N LYS A 9 -2.63 -8.61 3.20
CA LYS A 9 -1.90 -9.67 2.50
C LYS A 9 -2.23 -9.72 1.01
N ALA A 10 -3.50 -9.62 0.64
CA ALA A 10 -3.93 -9.61 -0.76
C ALA A 10 -3.46 -8.35 -1.52
N LEU A 11 -3.40 -7.19 -0.88
CA LEU A 11 -2.85 -5.95 -1.47
C LEU A 11 -1.33 -6.02 -1.61
N VAL A 12 -0.63 -6.60 -0.63
CA VAL A 12 0.84 -6.78 -0.67
C VAL A 12 1.24 -7.86 -1.66
N GLU A 13 0.51 -8.98 -1.73
CA GLU A 13 0.80 -10.08 -2.68
C GLU A 13 0.36 -9.76 -4.11
N ALA A 14 -0.68 -8.95 -4.30
CA ALA A 14 -1.18 -8.58 -5.62
C ALA A 14 -0.35 -7.48 -6.31
N THR A 15 0.51 -6.78 -5.58
CA THR A 15 1.48 -5.85 -6.17
C THR A 15 2.82 -6.58 -6.32
N PRO A 16 3.22 -6.97 -7.53
CA PRO A 16 4.60 -7.39 -7.74
C PRO A 16 5.49 -6.19 -7.39
N ILE A 17 6.13 -6.25 -6.22
CA ILE A 17 7.13 -5.27 -5.79
C ILE A 17 8.41 -5.51 -6.62
N SER A 18 8.27 -5.48 -7.93
CA SER A 18 9.37 -5.53 -8.90
C SER A 18 9.45 -4.18 -9.57
N GLY A 19 10.11 -3.23 -8.91
CA GLY A 19 10.21 -1.89 -9.44
C GLY A 19 11.19 -1.01 -8.64
N PRO A 20 11.27 0.28 -8.97
CA PRO A 20 12.17 1.25 -8.34
C PRO A 20 12.13 1.27 -6.81
N ALA A 21 10.98 0.93 -6.21
CA ALA A 21 10.78 0.88 -4.77
C ALA A 21 11.62 -0.22 -4.10
N LEU A 22 11.67 -1.42 -4.69
CA LEU A 22 12.48 -2.52 -4.16
C LEU A 22 13.98 -2.21 -4.24
N VAL A 23 14.40 -1.61 -5.35
CA VAL A 23 15.79 -1.20 -5.56
C VAL A 23 16.18 -0.11 -4.56
N SER A 24 15.33 0.88 -4.33
CA SER A 24 15.57 1.94 -3.35
C SER A 24 15.60 1.38 -1.92
N LYS A 25 14.65 0.52 -1.53
CA LYS A 25 14.63 -0.14 -0.22
C LYS A 25 15.91 -0.94 0.02
N ARG A 26 16.35 -1.76 -0.93
CA ARG A 26 17.59 -2.56 -0.81
C ARG A 26 18.84 -1.72 -0.71
N ARG A 27 18.91 -0.61 -1.45
CA ARG A 27 20.09 0.27 -1.47
C ARG A 27 20.38 0.91 -0.12
N TYR A 28 19.36 1.20 0.69
CA TYR A 28 19.45 1.90 1.96
C TYR A 28 19.11 1.02 3.17
N SER A 29 19.05 -0.31 2.99
CA SER A 29 18.77 -1.29 4.05
C SER A 29 20.00 -1.69 4.86
N SER A 30 21.22 -1.25 4.47
CA SER A 30 22.42 -1.49 5.24
C SER A 30 22.31 -0.82 6.61
N GLN A 31 22.70 -1.56 7.66
CA GLN A 31 22.74 -1.03 9.02
C GLN A 31 23.74 0.12 9.13
N GLN A 32 23.35 1.17 9.81
CA GLN A 32 24.16 2.32 10.12
C GLN A 32 24.38 2.39 11.64
N PRO A 33 25.56 2.03 12.14
CA PRO A 33 25.84 2.02 13.59
C PRO A 33 25.62 3.36 14.28
N GLU A 34 25.74 4.46 13.52
CA GLU A 34 25.54 5.84 14.01
C GLU A 34 24.06 6.21 14.19
N MET A 35 23.12 5.38 13.72
CA MET A 35 21.70 5.63 13.95
C MET A 35 21.35 5.50 15.43
N PRO A 36 20.63 6.48 16.02
CA PRO A 36 20.32 6.51 17.45
C PRO A 36 19.42 5.36 17.91
N GLY A 37 18.62 4.78 16.99
CA GLY A 37 17.69 3.71 17.33
C GLY A 37 17.25 2.88 16.13
N THR A 38 16.47 1.83 16.39
CA THR A 38 15.84 0.97 15.38
C THR A 38 14.54 1.58 14.88
N GLY A 39 13.96 1.04 13.78
CA GLY A 39 12.66 1.46 13.31
C GLY A 39 11.55 1.25 14.35
N GLY A 40 11.59 0.13 15.10
CA GLY A 40 10.62 -0.13 16.17
C GLY A 40 10.74 0.83 17.34
N GLU A 41 11.96 1.21 17.73
CA GLU A 41 12.22 2.22 18.77
C GLU A 41 11.74 3.60 18.32
N LEU A 42 12.02 3.99 17.08
CA LEU A 42 11.52 5.24 16.52
C LEU A 42 10.00 5.28 16.50
N ALA A 43 9.34 4.22 16.03
CA ALA A 43 7.88 4.17 15.99
C ALA A 43 7.27 4.38 17.38
N LYS A 44 7.77 3.71 18.41
CA LYS A 44 7.34 3.88 19.81
C LYS A 44 7.55 5.32 20.29
N HIS A 45 8.75 5.86 20.06
CA HIS A 45 9.07 7.23 20.43
C HIS A 45 8.15 8.27 19.76
N LEU A 46 7.84 8.09 18.47
CA LEU A 46 6.94 9.00 17.76
C LEU A 46 5.49 8.89 18.25
N ILE A 47 5.03 7.67 18.59
CA ILE A 47 3.70 7.46 19.19
C ILE A 47 3.58 8.23 20.51
N GLU A 48 4.60 8.17 21.36
CA GLU A 48 4.64 8.93 22.62
C GLU A 48 4.70 10.43 22.35
N ARG A 49 5.62 10.88 21.48
CA ARG A 49 5.83 12.29 21.13
C ARG A 49 4.56 12.97 20.61
N PHE A 50 3.81 12.28 19.76
CA PHE A 50 2.55 12.80 19.18
C PHE A 50 1.31 12.43 20.00
N SER A 51 1.49 11.82 21.17
CA SER A 51 0.39 11.41 22.06
C SER A 51 -0.70 10.61 21.33
N LEU A 52 -0.28 9.66 20.47
CA LEU A 52 -1.18 8.83 19.69
C LEU A 52 -1.86 7.81 20.61
N LYS A 53 -3.10 8.13 21.03
CA LYS A 53 -3.86 7.32 21.98
C LYS A 53 -4.17 5.95 21.40
N ASP A 54 -3.95 4.92 22.23
CA ASP A 54 -4.27 3.51 21.94
C ASP A 54 -3.45 2.88 20.78
N VAL A 55 -2.50 3.60 20.18
CA VAL A 55 -1.66 3.05 19.12
C VAL A 55 -0.50 2.24 19.71
N LYS A 56 -0.33 1.01 19.22
CA LYS A 56 0.74 0.09 19.64
C LYS A 56 1.64 -0.26 18.47
N VAL A 57 2.89 -0.66 18.76
CA VAL A 57 3.84 -1.15 17.75
C VAL A 57 4.01 -2.65 17.91
N GLU A 58 3.84 -3.39 16.81
CA GLU A 58 3.98 -4.85 16.77
C GLU A 58 4.85 -5.29 15.59
N VAL A 59 5.47 -6.45 15.72
CA VAL A 59 6.16 -7.13 14.61
C VAL A 59 5.15 -7.94 13.80
N THR A 60 5.32 -7.98 12.49
CA THR A 60 4.47 -8.72 11.56
C THR A 60 5.28 -9.43 10.48
N GLU A 61 4.67 -10.45 9.86
CA GLU A 61 5.18 -11.13 8.66
C GLU A 61 4.45 -10.68 7.37
N LEU A 62 3.42 -9.82 7.52
CA LEU A 62 2.50 -9.45 6.43
C LEU A 62 2.90 -8.19 5.65
N GLY A 63 4.05 -7.59 6.00
CA GLY A 63 4.48 -6.30 5.46
C GLY A 63 4.20 -5.14 6.41
N ASP A 64 4.96 -4.05 6.23
CA ASP A 64 4.82 -2.86 7.06
C ASP A 64 3.49 -2.18 6.76
N HIS A 65 2.73 -1.85 7.81
CA HIS A 65 1.46 -1.13 7.67
C HIS A 65 0.93 -0.61 9.01
N TYR A 66 0.14 0.45 8.93
CA TYR A 66 -0.73 0.88 10.02
C TYR A 66 -2.12 0.25 9.89
N ASP A 67 -2.62 -0.36 10.96
CA ASP A 67 -3.98 -0.88 11.03
C ASP A 67 -4.88 0.13 11.79
N PRO A 68 -5.76 0.86 11.09
CA PRO A 68 -6.61 1.87 11.72
C PRO A 68 -7.76 1.26 12.56
N ILE A 69 -8.08 -0.03 12.38
CA ILE A 69 -9.11 -0.72 13.12
C ILE A 69 -8.56 -1.19 14.48
N GLU A 70 -7.40 -1.86 14.46
CA GLU A 70 -6.74 -2.35 15.66
C GLU A 70 -5.83 -1.29 16.32
N LYS A 71 -5.64 -0.12 15.69
CA LYS A 71 -4.75 0.96 16.15
C LYS A 71 -3.33 0.45 16.36
N LYS A 72 -2.76 -0.19 15.33
CA LYS A 72 -1.44 -0.81 15.42
C LYS A 72 -0.56 -0.40 14.26
N VAL A 73 0.65 0.05 14.58
CA VAL A 73 1.75 0.15 13.63
C VAL A 73 2.44 -1.21 13.61
N ARG A 74 2.41 -1.88 12.47
CA ARG A 74 3.03 -3.18 12.27
C ARG A 74 4.22 -3.06 11.35
N LEU A 75 5.36 -3.52 11.80
CA LEU A 75 6.61 -3.49 11.05
C LEU A 75 7.12 -4.91 10.83
N LEU A 76 7.70 -5.16 9.67
CA LEU A 76 8.48 -6.38 9.43
C LEU A 76 9.63 -6.45 10.44
N ARG A 77 9.99 -7.66 10.86
CA ARG A 77 11.11 -7.87 11.79
C ARG A 77 12.40 -7.18 11.31
N GLU A 78 12.69 -7.26 10.00
CA GLU A 78 13.85 -6.61 9.40
C GLU A 78 13.84 -5.07 9.50
N HIS A 79 12.67 -4.44 9.63
CA HIS A 79 12.55 -2.99 9.84
C HIS A 79 12.38 -2.63 11.31
N TYR A 80 11.75 -3.51 12.09
CA TYR A 80 11.58 -3.28 13.52
C TYR A 80 12.90 -3.30 14.28
N ASP A 81 13.79 -4.27 13.99
CA ASP A 81 15.05 -4.49 14.69
C ASP A 81 16.25 -3.78 14.02
N SER A 82 16.08 -3.16 12.85
CA SER A 82 17.16 -2.58 12.06
C SER A 82 17.40 -1.10 12.35
N LYS A 83 18.68 -0.72 12.39
CA LYS A 83 19.17 0.67 12.41
C LYS A 83 19.55 1.12 10.99
N SER A 84 18.60 1.10 10.05
CA SER A 84 18.82 1.49 8.66
C SER A 84 17.94 2.67 8.26
N LEU A 85 18.36 3.45 7.26
CA LEU A 85 17.54 4.55 6.73
C LEU A 85 16.17 4.08 6.25
N THR A 86 16.13 2.88 5.66
CA THR A 86 14.88 2.27 5.22
C THR A 86 13.94 1.98 6.39
N ALA A 87 14.45 1.39 7.49
CA ALA A 87 13.66 1.09 8.68
C ALA A 87 13.10 2.36 9.33
N ILE A 88 13.94 3.40 9.46
CA ILE A 88 13.55 4.71 10.00
C ILE A 88 12.50 5.39 9.14
N ALA A 89 12.68 5.40 7.82
CA ALA A 89 11.73 6.02 6.88
C ALA A 89 10.38 5.30 6.90
N ILE A 90 10.38 3.97 6.91
CA ILE A 90 9.14 3.16 6.96
C ILE A 90 8.43 3.34 8.30
N ALA A 91 9.15 3.26 9.42
CA ALA A 91 8.56 3.47 10.74
C ALA A 91 7.88 4.84 10.86
N ALA A 92 8.54 5.90 10.39
CA ALA A 92 7.95 7.25 10.37
C ALA A 92 6.73 7.34 9.43
N HIS A 93 6.74 6.63 8.30
CA HIS A 93 5.63 6.57 7.36
C HIS A 93 4.38 5.92 7.99
N GLU A 94 4.55 4.76 8.62
CA GLU A 94 3.43 4.06 9.27
C GLU A 94 2.87 4.84 10.45
N VAL A 95 3.74 5.52 11.22
CA VAL A 95 3.28 6.48 12.24
C VAL A 95 2.59 7.68 11.59
N GLY A 96 2.99 8.11 10.40
CA GLY A 96 2.29 9.13 9.62
C GLY A 96 0.83 8.77 9.37
N HIS A 97 0.53 7.52 9.03
CA HIS A 97 -0.85 7.02 8.92
C HIS A 97 -1.60 7.02 10.25
N ALA A 98 -0.93 6.70 11.36
CA ALA A 98 -1.53 6.79 12.68
C ALA A 98 -1.89 8.24 13.05
N ILE A 99 -1.06 9.21 12.66
CA ILE A 99 -1.35 10.64 12.83
C ILE A 99 -2.55 11.07 11.98
N GLN A 100 -2.63 10.63 10.71
CA GLN A 100 -3.79 10.88 9.85
C GLN A 100 -5.09 10.37 10.47
N ASP A 101 -5.04 9.16 11.02
CA ASP A 101 -6.19 8.54 11.68
C ASP A 101 -6.62 9.30 12.93
N GLN A 102 -5.67 9.71 13.79
CA GLN A 102 -5.96 10.54 14.97
C GLN A 102 -6.53 11.91 14.59
N GLN A 103 -6.09 12.49 13.46
CA GLN A 103 -6.61 13.74 12.93
C GLN A 103 -7.99 13.58 12.26
N GLY A 104 -8.52 12.36 12.15
CA GLY A 104 -9.79 12.06 11.53
C GLY A 104 -9.79 12.27 10.02
N ASP A 105 -8.70 11.96 9.32
CA ASP A 105 -8.63 12.10 7.86
C ASP A 105 -9.71 11.25 7.17
N LYS A 106 -10.67 11.94 6.57
CA LYS A 106 -11.80 11.30 5.88
C LYS A 106 -11.37 10.41 4.71
N ARG A 107 -10.24 10.72 4.06
CA ARG A 107 -9.70 9.94 2.95
C ARG A 107 -9.22 8.59 3.46
N LEU A 108 -8.46 8.56 4.55
CA LEU A 108 -8.00 7.33 5.19
C LEU A 108 -9.21 6.47 5.66
N ALA A 109 -10.19 7.09 6.30
CA ALA A 109 -11.40 6.41 6.74
C ALA A 109 -12.19 5.82 5.55
N THR A 110 -12.29 6.56 4.43
CA THR A 110 -12.94 6.09 3.20
C THR A 110 -12.17 4.91 2.59
N ARG A 111 -10.84 5.03 2.45
CA ARG A 111 -9.97 3.93 1.99
C ARG A 111 -10.18 2.67 2.82
N THR A 112 -10.16 2.79 4.14
CA THR A 112 -10.33 1.65 5.06
C THR A 112 -11.65 0.90 4.82
N LYS A 113 -12.74 1.62 4.54
CA LYS A 113 -14.05 1.03 4.23
C LYS A 113 -14.12 0.45 2.82
N MET A 114 -13.50 1.10 1.84
CA MET A 114 -13.57 0.70 0.43
C MET A 114 -12.71 -0.52 0.10
N VAL A 115 -11.51 -0.63 0.70
CA VAL A 115 -10.56 -1.70 0.38
C VAL A 115 -11.17 -3.09 0.46
N PRO A 116 -11.87 -3.53 1.52
CA PRO A 116 -12.45 -4.87 1.58
C PRO A 116 -13.57 -5.11 0.55
N ILE A 117 -14.29 -4.06 0.16
CA ILE A 117 -15.34 -4.14 -0.87
C ILE A 117 -14.70 -4.31 -2.24
N VAL A 118 -13.73 -3.45 -2.58
CA VAL A 118 -13.02 -3.51 -3.87
C VAL A 118 -12.29 -4.84 -4.03
N ASP A 119 -11.70 -5.37 -2.98
CA ASP A 119 -11.04 -6.66 -3.01
C ASP A 119 -12.00 -7.83 -3.31
N LYS A 120 -13.19 -7.82 -2.69
CA LYS A 120 -14.25 -8.79 -3.04
C LYS A 120 -14.69 -8.66 -4.50
N VAL A 121 -14.96 -7.44 -4.96
CA VAL A 121 -15.35 -7.18 -6.36
C VAL A 121 -14.26 -7.66 -7.31
N ALA A 122 -12.99 -7.34 -7.05
CA ALA A 122 -11.88 -7.75 -7.89
C ALA A 122 -11.74 -9.28 -7.98
N ARG A 123 -11.88 -10.01 -6.87
CA ARG A 123 -11.83 -11.48 -6.87
C ARG A 123 -12.96 -12.09 -7.70
N TRP A 124 -14.19 -11.62 -7.51
CA TRP A 124 -15.32 -12.09 -8.31
C TRP A 124 -15.15 -11.75 -9.79
N SER A 125 -14.64 -10.58 -10.11
CA SER A 125 -14.35 -10.15 -11.48
C SER A 125 -13.39 -11.08 -12.20
N VAL A 126 -12.31 -11.51 -11.53
CA VAL A 126 -11.36 -12.49 -12.10
C VAL A 126 -12.05 -13.81 -12.40
N ALA A 127 -12.88 -14.32 -11.49
CA ALA A 127 -13.63 -15.56 -11.70
C ALA A 127 -14.61 -15.43 -12.90
N ILE A 128 -15.34 -14.33 -12.99
CA ILE A 128 -16.28 -14.05 -14.07
C ILE A 128 -15.55 -13.98 -15.42
N ILE A 129 -14.42 -13.26 -15.50
CA ILE A 129 -13.63 -13.17 -16.74
C ILE A 129 -13.12 -14.55 -17.15
N SER A 130 -12.64 -15.34 -16.20
CA SER A 130 -12.09 -16.68 -16.47
C SER A 130 -13.16 -17.64 -16.99
N LEU A 131 -14.41 -17.51 -16.54
CA LEU A 131 -15.53 -18.34 -16.97
C LEU A 131 -16.19 -17.85 -18.27
N SER A 132 -16.03 -16.58 -18.63
CA SER A 132 -16.72 -15.97 -19.77
C SER A 132 -16.49 -16.68 -21.12
N PRO A 133 -15.27 -17.17 -21.48
CA PRO A 133 -15.06 -17.91 -22.72
C PRO A 133 -15.80 -19.24 -22.75
N VAL A 134 -15.84 -19.95 -21.60
CA VAL A 134 -16.54 -21.24 -21.50
C VAL A 134 -18.04 -21.07 -21.76
N ILE A 135 -18.65 -20.05 -21.15
CA ILE A 135 -20.07 -19.74 -21.36
C ILE A 135 -20.32 -19.34 -22.81
N GLY A 136 -19.43 -18.56 -23.43
CA GLY A 136 -19.53 -18.22 -24.86
C GLY A 136 -19.53 -19.46 -25.77
N ILE A 137 -18.69 -20.45 -25.47
CA ILE A 137 -18.64 -21.72 -26.22
C ILE A 137 -19.92 -22.55 -26.04
N ILE A 138 -20.42 -22.66 -24.80
CA ILE A 138 -21.62 -23.45 -24.47
C ILE A 138 -22.87 -22.83 -25.11
N THR A 139 -23.05 -21.53 -24.96
CA THR A 139 -24.24 -20.82 -25.43
C THR A 139 -24.23 -20.59 -26.94
N ARG A 140 -23.08 -20.70 -27.58
CA ARG A 140 -22.87 -20.38 -29.01
C ARG A 140 -23.42 -19.01 -29.42
N HIS A 141 -23.58 -18.11 -28.44
CA HIS A 141 -24.10 -16.76 -28.65
C HIS A 141 -23.15 -15.73 -28.04
N PRO A 142 -22.82 -14.65 -28.77
CA PRO A 142 -21.82 -13.67 -28.28
C PRO A 142 -22.29 -12.83 -27.08
N MET A 143 -23.60 -12.67 -26.92
CA MET A 143 -24.17 -11.75 -25.91
C MET A 143 -23.83 -12.14 -24.46
N PRO A 144 -24.03 -13.39 -24.00
CA PRO A 144 -23.64 -13.78 -22.63
C PRO A 144 -22.16 -13.58 -22.35
N PHE A 145 -21.28 -13.91 -23.29
CA PHE A 145 -19.86 -13.66 -23.18
C PHE A 145 -19.55 -12.18 -22.99
N SER A 146 -20.14 -11.29 -23.80
CA SER A 146 -19.90 -9.85 -23.75
C SER A 146 -20.37 -9.24 -22.41
N ILE A 147 -21.54 -9.68 -21.91
CA ILE A 147 -22.07 -9.22 -20.61
C ILE A 147 -21.11 -9.63 -19.46
N LEU A 148 -20.71 -10.90 -19.42
CA LEU A 148 -19.81 -11.40 -18.38
C LEU A 148 -18.44 -10.71 -18.43
N LEU A 149 -17.95 -10.44 -19.62
CA LEU A 149 -16.69 -9.73 -19.78
C LEU A 149 -16.79 -8.29 -19.28
N LEU A 150 -17.85 -7.56 -19.61
CA LEU A 150 -18.10 -6.21 -19.09
C LEU A 150 -18.24 -6.20 -17.56
N LEU A 151 -18.97 -7.16 -16.99
CA LEU A 151 -19.07 -7.32 -15.52
C LEU A 151 -17.71 -7.61 -14.90
N GLY A 152 -16.91 -8.46 -15.52
CA GLY A 152 -15.57 -8.75 -15.05
C GLY A 152 -14.61 -7.55 -15.14
N LEU A 153 -14.73 -6.72 -16.19
CA LEU A 153 -13.92 -5.50 -16.33
C LEU A 153 -14.20 -4.46 -15.22
N SER A 154 -15.40 -4.47 -14.61
CA SER A 154 -15.72 -3.57 -13.50
C SER A 154 -14.76 -3.68 -12.32
N GLY A 155 -14.19 -4.86 -12.07
CA GLY A 155 -13.20 -5.08 -11.02
C GLY A 155 -11.88 -4.33 -11.24
N PHE A 156 -11.42 -4.21 -12.48
CA PHE A 156 -10.24 -3.39 -12.78
C PHE A 156 -10.53 -1.91 -12.54
N ILE A 157 -11.70 -1.42 -12.92
CA ILE A 157 -12.11 -0.04 -12.66
C ILE A 157 -12.16 0.23 -11.15
N ALA A 158 -12.75 -0.68 -10.37
CA ALA A 158 -12.81 -0.55 -8.91
C ALA A 158 -11.41 -0.49 -8.28
N ARG A 159 -10.45 -1.31 -8.75
CA ARG A 159 -9.05 -1.26 -8.31
C ARG A 159 -8.36 0.04 -8.68
N MET A 160 -8.57 0.54 -9.90
CA MET A 160 -8.03 1.85 -10.29
C MET A 160 -8.55 2.98 -9.41
N MET A 161 -9.85 2.96 -9.08
CA MET A 161 -10.45 3.96 -8.19
C MET A 161 -9.82 3.92 -6.79
N ILE A 162 -9.59 2.73 -6.21
CA ILE A 162 -8.98 2.64 -4.88
C ILE A 162 -7.54 3.13 -4.90
N HIS A 163 -6.76 2.87 -5.95
CA HIS A 163 -5.41 3.41 -6.10
C HIS A 163 -5.41 4.94 -6.19
N ALA A 164 -6.36 5.52 -6.93
CA ALA A 164 -6.51 6.97 -7.03
C ALA A 164 -6.87 7.63 -5.68
N VAL A 165 -7.72 6.99 -4.88
CA VAL A 165 -8.07 7.47 -3.53
C VAL A 165 -6.89 7.29 -2.55
N THR A 166 -6.12 6.22 -2.70
CA THR A 166 -5.00 5.90 -1.81
C THR A 166 -3.79 6.81 -2.03
N LEU A 167 -3.51 7.16 -3.28
CA LEU A 167 -2.32 7.93 -3.64
C LEU A 167 -2.13 9.25 -2.84
N PRO A 168 -3.13 10.14 -2.70
CA PRO A 168 -2.98 11.35 -1.91
C PRO A 168 -2.77 11.08 -0.41
N ILE A 169 -3.28 9.98 0.14
CA ILE A 169 -3.08 9.56 1.51
C ILE A 169 -1.61 9.18 1.74
N GLU A 170 -1.03 8.40 0.82
CA GLU A 170 0.36 7.96 0.87
C GLU A 170 1.34 9.13 0.72
N PHE A 171 1.03 10.08 -0.17
CA PHE A 171 1.84 11.30 -0.32
C PHE A 171 1.78 12.16 0.94
N ASP A 172 0.63 12.31 1.56
CA ASP A 172 0.49 13.07 2.81
C ASP A 172 1.23 12.37 3.97
N ALA A 173 1.10 11.05 4.13
CA ALA A 173 1.84 10.29 5.14
C ALA A 173 3.35 10.40 4.96
N SER A 174 3.84 10.36 3.70
CA SER A 174 5.27 10.43 3.37
C SER A 174 5.84 11.84 3.49
N PHE A 175 5.21 12.84 2.86
CA PHE A 175 5.82 14.15 2.62
C PHE A 175 5.27 15.26 3.51
N SER A 176 4.01 15.14 3.98
CA SER A 176 3.46 16.10 4.93
C SER A 176 3.64 15.69 6.39
N LYS A 177 3.99 14.41 6.64
CA LYS A 177 4.18 13.90 8.00
C LYS A 177 5.56 13.28 8.19
N ALA A 178 5.86 12.11 7.62
CA ALA A 178 7.10 11.37 7.90
C ALA A 178 8.37 12.19 7.62
N LEU A 179 8.49 12.81 6.44
CA LEU A 179 9.70 13.56 6.08
C LEU A 179 9.93 14.79 6.98
N PRO A 180 8.95 15.67 7.25
CA PRO A 180 9.10 16.77 8.22
C PRO A 180 9.44 16.28 9.62
N ILE A 181 8.76 15.23 10.12
CA ILE A 181 9.03 14.63 11.44
C ILE A 181 10.48 14.20 11.57
N LEU A 182 11.01 13.50 10.57
CA LEU A 182 12.38 13.02 10.58
C LEU A 182 13.40 14.15 10.50
N ARG A 183 13.10 15.21 9.76
CA ARG A 183 13.94 16.40 9.62
C ARG A 183 13.95 17.24 10.89
N GLU A 184 12.77 17.65 11.36
CA GLU A 184 12.62 18.53 12.52
C GLU A 184 13.06 17.87 13.83
N GLY A 185 12.91 16.55 13.94
CA GLY A 185 13.36 15.76 15.08
C GLY A 185 14.84 15.41 15.05
N ASN A 186 15.56 15.79 13.99
CA ASN A 186 16.97 15.42 13.77
C ASN A 186 17.23 13.91 13.86
N TYR A 187 16.23 13.07 13.47
CA TYR A 187 16.36 11.60 13.48
C TYR A 187 17.25 11.08 12.35
N VAL A 188 17.48 11.92 11.34
CA VAL A 188 18.36 11.62 10.21
C VAL A 188 19.28 12.82 9.96
N SER A 189 20.51 12.55 9.57
CA SER A 189 21.46 13.60 9.22
C SER A 189 21.02 14.31 7.92
N GLN A 190 21.43 15.56 7.76
CA GLN A 190 21.13 16.36 6.58
C GLN A 190 21.63 15.71 5.27
N SER A 191 22.74 14.97 5.32
CA SER A 191 23.27 14.19 4.19
C SER A 191 22.33 13.04 3.78
N ASN A 192 21.57 12.46 4.72
CA ASN A 192 20.69 11.34 4.53
C ASN A 192 19.24 11.73 4.16
N GLU A 193 18.86 13.01 4.28
CA GLU A 193 17.51 13.46 3.94
C GLU A 193 17.09 13.11 2.50
N LYS A 194 18.02 13.26 1.53
CA LYS A 194 17.74 12.92 0.14
C LYS A 194 17.45 11.42 -0.03
N ALA A 195 18.18 10.57 0.70
CA ALA A 195 17.97 9.13 0.68
C ALA A 195 16.60 8.76 1.28
N VAL A 196 16.25 9.33 2.43
CA VAL A 196 14.94 9.16 3.07
C VAL A 196 13.80 9.62 2.15
N SER A 197 13.93 10.80 1.54
CA SER A 197 12.96 11.30 0.57
C SER A 197 12.78 10.37 -0.64
N GLN A 198 13.87 9.75 -1.13
CA GLN A 198 13.80 8.75 -2.20
C GLN A 198 13.09 7.47 -1.76
N ILE A 199 13.33 6.99 -0.53
CA ILE A 199 12.65 5.81 0.03
C ILE A 199 11.15 6.08 0.13
N LEU A 200 10.75 7.20 0.73
CA LEU A 200 9.35 7.59 0.89
C LEU A 200 8.66 7.81 -0.46
N ARG A 201 9.35 8.44 -1.42
CA ARG A 201 8.83 8.61 -2.78
C ARG A 201 8.64 7.28 -3.49
N ALA A 202 9.59 6.36 -3.34
CA ALA A 202 9.49 5.03 -3.92
C ALA A 202 8.30 4.26 -3.33
N ALA A 203 8.06 4.37 -2.02
CA ALA A 203 6.89 3.77 -1.37
C ALA A 203 5.57 4.34 -1.92
N ALA A 204 5.42 5.67 -1.98
CA ALA A 204 4.21 6.31 -2.52
C ALA A 204 3.98 5.97 -4.01
N LEU A 205 5.04 5.88 -4.81
CA LEU A 205 4.93 5.56 -6.24
C LEU A 205 4.58 4.09 -6.53
N THR A 206 4.60 3.19 -5.55
CA THR A 206 4.11 1.81 -5.75
C THR A 206 2.65 1.78 -6.14
N TYR A 207 1.84 2.68 -5.61
CA TYR A 207 0.41 2.81 -5.95
C TYR A 207 0.19 3.32 -7.38
N VAL A 208 1.07 4.20 -7.86
CA VAL A 208 1.05 4.64 -9.27
C VAL A 208 1.38 3.47 -10.20
N SER A 209 2.41 2.70 -9.86
CA SER A 209 2.80 1.52 -10.63
C SER A 209 1.70 0.45 -10.67
N ALA A 210 1.01 0.23 -9.55
CA ALA A 210 -0.13 -0.70 -9.48
C ALA A 210 -1.30 -0.21 -10.33
N ALA A 211 -1.65 1.08 -10.27
CA ALA A 211 -2.70 1.66 -11.11
C ALA A 211 -2.37 1.55 -12.61
N LEU A 212 -1.12 1.80 -12.99
CA LEU A 212 -0.67 1.64 -14.38
C LEU A 212 -0.75 0.17 -14.84
N ALA A 213 -0.39 -0.78 -13.98
CA ALA A 213 -0.52 -2.20 -14.28
C ALA A 213 -1.98 -2.60 -14.51
N ASP A 214 -2.91 -2.09 -13.70
CA ASP A 214 -4.35 -2.34 -13.89
C ASP A 214 -4.87 -1.71 -15.21
N ILE A 215 -4.40 -0.52 -15.59
CA ILE A 215 -4.74 0.11 -16.89
C ILE A 215 -4.24 -0.75 -18.05
N LEU A 216 -3.01 -1.24 -17.98
CA LEU A 216 -2.43 -2.10 -19.02
C LEU A 216 -3.20 -3.43 -19.13
N ASN A 217 -3.58 -4.02 -18.01
CA ASN A 217 -4.41 -5.23 -18.02
C ASN A 217 -5.77 -4.96 -18.63
N LEU A 218 -6.44 -3.87 -18.26
CA LEU A 218 -7.73 -3.46 -18.83
C LEU A 218 -7.62 -3.27 -20.35
N SER A 219 -6.60 -2.58 -20.83
CA SER A 219 -6.40 -2.34 -22.26
C SER A 219 -6.23 -3.62 -23.06
N ARG A 220 -5.54 -4.63 -22.51
CA ARG A 220 -5.39 -5.95 -23.14
C ARG A 220 -6.75 -6.64 -23.35
N TRP A 221 -7.62 -6.59 -22.36
CA TRP A 221 -8.97 -7.16 -22.47
C TRP A 221 -9.85 -6.41 -23.47
N ILE A 222 -9.74 -5.07 -23.52
CA ILE A 222 -10.45 -4.26 -24.52
C ILE A 222 -10.00 -4.63 -25.94
N VAL A 223 -8.70 -4.80 -26.18
CA VAL A 223 -8.19 -5.22 -27.49
C VAL A 223 -8.71 -6.61 -27.90
N ILE A 224 -8.82 -7.54 -26.96
CA ILE A 224 -9.39 -8.88 -27.22
C ILE A 224 -10.88 -8.76 -27.61
N LEU A 225 -11.61 -7.87 -26.96
CA LEU A 225 -13.02 -7.59 -27.29
C LEU A 225 -13.19 -7.01 -28.69
N LEU A 226 -12.33 -6.05 -29.07
CA LEU A 226 -12.44 -5.34 -30.35
C LEU A 226 -11.95 -6.16 -31.57
N ARG A 227 -11.17 -7.22 -31.32
CA ARG A 227 -10.67 -8.12 -32.40
C ARG A 227 -11.68 -9.20 -32.82
N ARG A 228 -12.86 -9.22 -32.21
CA ARG A 228 -13.99 -10.09 -32.58
C ARG A 228 -15.08 -9.31 -33.33
#